data_fd3dfe2af846b5e854a391a9815841bb
#
_entry.id   fd3dfe2af846b5e854a391a9815841bb
#
_cell.length_a   1.000
_cell.length_b   1.000
_cell.length_c   1.000
_cell.angle_alpha   90.00
_cell.angle_beta   90.00
_cell.angle_gamma   90.00
#
_symmetry.space_group_name_H-M   'P 1'
#
loop_
_entity.id
_entity.type
_entity.pdbx_description
1 polymer ?
#
loop_
_entity_poly.entity_id
_entity_poly.type
_entity_poly.pdbx_seq_one_letter_code
_entity_poly.pdbx_strand_id
1 'polypeptide(L)'
;MAHSIRFPRRHDKADRNGRYAVRLCITKNKRRKYIALDLYADPAYWDEAGEQFIILRNLKGAEQKAENKQREADNALLAKYKVRAREIVERFEIEGIDWT
;
A
#
# COMPACT_ATOMS: atom_id res chain seq x y z
N MET A 1 -12.33 -19.24 -1.62
CA MET A 1 -12.21 -18.59 -2.93
C MET A 1 -10.99 -17.69 -2.98
N ALA A 2 -10.36 -17.62 -4.13
CA ALA A 2 -9.16 -16.81 -4.27
C ALA A 2 -9.50 -15.32 -4.31
N HIS A 3 -8.81 -14.56 -3.50
CA HIS A 3 -8.82 -13.11 -3.56
C HIS A 3 -7.37 -12.63 -3.57
N SER A 4 -7.13 -11.41 -4.03
CA SER A 4 -5.80 -10.81 -3.98
C SER A 4 -5.86 -9.45 -3.30
N ILE A 5 -4.82 -9.14 -2.54
CA ILE A 5 -4.67 -7.86 -1.86
C ILE A 5 -3.40 -7.21 -2.40
N ARG A 6 -3.53 -6.03 -2.99
CA ARG A 6 -2.45 -5.30 -3.63
C ARG A 6 -2.42 -3.84 -3.16
N PHE A 7 -1.29 -3.20 -3.33
CA PHE A 7 -1.12 -1.79 -3.01
C PHE A 7 -0.70 -1.02 -4.27
N PRO A 8 -1.63 -0.73 -5.19
CA PRO A 8 -1.30 0.04 -6.37
C PRO A 8 -1.11 1.52 -6.04
N ARG A 9 -0.12 2.14 -6.69
CA ARG A 9 0.06 3.58 -6.68
C ARG A 9 -0.76 4.19 -7.82
N ARG A 10 -1.43 5.29 -7.58
CA ARG A 10 -2.10 6.03 -8.66
C ARG A 10 -1.04 6.61 -9.59
N HIS A 11 -1.34 6.63 -10.88
CA HIS A 11 -0.44 7.15 -11.91
C HIS A 11 -0.98 8.42 -12.58
N ASP A 12 -2.22 8.76 -12.31
CA ASP A 12 -2.96 9.79 -13.05
C ASP A 12 -2.95 11.16 -12.39
N LYS A 13 -2.63 11.22 -11.10
CA LYS A 13 -2.71 12.49 -10.37
C LYS A 13 -1.69 12.54 -9.23
N ALA A 14 -0.73 13.45 -9.35
CA ALA A 14 0.22 13.73 -8.29
C ALA A 14 -0.31 14.79 -7.33
N ASP A 15 0.17 14.77 -6.08
CA ASP A 15 -0.08 15.85 -5.13
C ASP A 15 0.87 17.04 -5.40
N ARG A 16 0.87 18.04 -4.52
CA ARG A 16 1.71 19.23 -4.67
C ARG A 16 3.21 18.94 -4.68
N ASN A 17 3.61 17.84 -4.06
CA ASN A 17 5.01 17.44 -3.94
C ASN A 17 5.43 16.41 -4.99
N GLY A 18 4.59 16.15 -5.98
CA GLY A 18 4.86 15.15 -7.01
C GLY A 18 4.71 13.72 -6.53
N ARG A 19 3.98 13.49 -5.43
CA ARG A 19 3.73 12.17 -4.89
C ARG A 19 2.37 11.67 -5.32
N TYR A 20 2.23 10.34 -5.38
CA TYR A 20 0.98 9.70 -5.82
C TYR A 20 0.37 8.89 -4.69
N ALA A 21 -0.95 8.90 -4.61
CA ALA A 21 -1.66 8.14 -3.58
C ALA A 21 -1.45 6.64 -3.75
N VAL A 22 -1.17 5.96 -2.64
CA VAL A 22 -1.13 4.50 -2.55
C VAL A 22 -2.48 4.04 -2.02
N ARG A 23 -3.08 3.05 -2.67
CA ARG A 23 -4.39 2.53 -2.29
C ARG A 23 -4.29 1.06 -1.96
N LEU A 24 -5.21 0.59 -1.13
CA LEU A 24 -5.41 -0.85 -0.93
C LEU A 24 -6.41 -1.32 -1.98
N CYS A 25 -6.04 -2.32 -2.76
CA CYS A 25 -6.92 -2.91 -3.77
C CYS A 25 -7.20 -4.37 -3.41
N ILE A 26 -8.47 -4.70 -3.26
CA ILE A 26 -8.91 -6.08 -3.04
C ILE A 26 -9.65 -6.53 -4.30
N THR A 27 -9.20 -7.63 -4.90
CA THR A 27 -9.80 -8.20 -6.10
C THR A 27 -10.39 -9.56 -5.78
N LYS A 28 -11.65 -9.76 -6.16
CA LYS A 28 -12.35 -11.04 -6.04
C LYS A 28 -13.35 -11.16 -7.18
N ASN A 29 -13.37 -12.32 -7.87
CA ASN A 29 -14.30 -12.59 -8.96
C ASN A 29 -14.27 -11.50 -10.04
N LYS A 30 -13.08 -11.03 -10.41
CA LYS A 30 -12.83 -9.97 -11.40
C LYS A 30 -13.35 -8.60 -10.97
N ARG A 31 -13.82 -8.45 -9.75
CA ARG A 31 -14.24 -7.16 -9.19
C ARG A 31 -13.14 -6.59 -8.32
N ARG A 32 -12.94 -5.30 -8.39
CA ARG A 32 -11.92 -4.59 -7.63
C ARG A 32 -12.54 -3.56 -6.72
N LYS A 33 -12.05 -3.51 -5.49
CA LYS A 33 -12.43 -2.48 -4.54
C LYS A 33 -11.17 -1.75 -4.08
N TYR A 34 -11.21 -0.42 -4.16
CA TYR A 34 -10.09 0.43 -3.78
C TYR A 34 -10.41 1.18 -2.49
N ILE A 35 -9.44 1.20 -1.59
CA ILE A 35 -9.56 1.89 -0.30
C ILE A 35 -8.40 2.87 -0.19
N ALA A 36 -8.70 4.14 0.08
CA ALA A 36 -7.68 5.16 0.30
C ALA A 36 -7.01 4.94 1.65
N LEU A 37 -5.67 4.98 1.67
CA LEU A 37 -4.89 4.73 2.88
C LEU A 37 -4.26 5.98 3.47
N ASP A 38 -4.43 7.12 2.80
CA ASP A 38 -3.79 8.37 3.21
C ASP A 38 -2.27 8.28 3.20
N LEU A 39 -1.73 7.43 2.34
CA LEU A 39 -0.30 7.28 2.08
C LEU A 39 0.03 7.75 0.68
N TYR A 40 1.17 8.41 0.54
CA TYR A 40 1.61 8.97 -0.73
C TYR A 40 3.04 8.53 -1.01
N ALA A 41 3.33 8.18 -2.25
CA ALA A 41 4.64 7.70 -2.67
C ALA A 41 5.23 8.58 -3.75
N ASP A 42 6.49 8.99 -3.56
CA ASP A 42 7.30 9.57 -4.63
C ASP A 42 7.70 8.42 -5.56
N PRO A 43 7.49 8.56 -6.90
CA PRO A 43 7.84 7.49 -7.83
C PRO A 43 9.30 7.04 -7.73
N ALA A 44 10.21 7.95 -7.35
CA ALA A 44 11.62 7.63 -7.18
C ALA A 44 11.89 6.69 -6.00
N TYR A 45 10.97 6.61 -5.04
CA TYR A 45 11.13 5.83 -3.81
C TYR A 45 10.02 4.79 -3.63
N TRP A 46 9.37 4.40 -4.71
CA TRP A 46 8.33 3.36 -4.69
C TRP A 46 8.71 2.19 -5.57
N ASP A 47 8.69 1.00 -4.99
CA ASP A 47 8.90 -0.26 -5.72
C ASP A 47 7.54 -0.80 -6.16
N GLU A 48 7.22 -0.67 -7.45
CA GLU A 48 5.93 -1.13 -7.97
C GLU A 48 5.81 -2.65 -7.97
N ALA A 49 6.90 -3.36 -8.20
CA ALA A 49 6.87 -4.81 -8.19
C ALA A 49 6.68 -5.37 -6.78
N GLY A 50 7.36 -4.81 -5.79
CA GLY A 50 7.23 -5.21 -4.39
C GLY A 50 6.09 -4.54 -3.66
N GLU A 51 5.51 -3.49 -4.25
CA GLU A 51 4.41 -2.70 -3.66
C GLU A 51 4.76 -2.16 -2.27
N GLN A 52 5.92 -1.53 -2.18
CA GLN A 52 6.43 -0.98 -0.93
C GLN A 52 7.35 0.20 -1.21
N PHE A 53 7.65 0.97 -0.17
CA PHE A 53 8.61 2.06 -0.27
C PHE A 53 10.03 1.50 -0.32
N ILE A 54 10.88 2.14 -1.12
CA ILE A 54 12.29 1.77 -1.26
C ILE A 54 13.06 2.29 -0.05
N ILE A 55 13.78 1.39 0.62
CA ILE A 55 14.63 1.74 1.75
C ILE A 55 16.06 1.89 1.25
N LEU A 56 16.61 3.09 1.44
CA LEU A 56 17.96 3.41 1.00
C LEU A 56 18.99 2.93 2.02
N ARG A 57 20.18 2.62 1.54
CA ARG A 57 21.32 2.20 2.38
C ARG A 57 22.43 3.22 2.32
N ASN A 58 23.29 3.21 3.35
CA ASN A 58 24.49 4.05 3.41
C ASN A 58 24.20 5.55 3.33
N LEU A 59 23.12 5.98 3.99
CA LEU A 59 22.75 7.38 4.04
C LEU A 59 23.66 8.16 5.00
N LYS A 60 24.07 9.36 4.58
CA LYS A 60 24.97 10.22 5.37
C LYS A 60 24.28 11.41 6.01
N GLY A 61 23.20 11.92 5.43
CA GLY A 61 22.49 13.08 5.92
C GLY A 61 21.41 12.73 6.94
N ALA A 62 21.28 13.54 8.00
CA ALA A 62 20.25 13.34 9.01
C ALA A 62 18.84 13.41 8.43
N GLU A 63 18.63 14.33 7.47
CA GLU A 63 17.35 14.49 6.78
C GLU A 63 16.98 13.25 5.97
N GLN A 64 17.93 12.71 5.21
CA GLN A 64 17.73 11.49 4.44
C GLN A 64 17.44 10.28 5.34
N LYS A 65 18.12 10.20 6.48
CA LYS A 65 17.89 9.14 7.46
C LYS A 65 16.49 9.23 8.06
N ALA A 66 16.01 10.42 8.34
CA ALA A 66 14.67 10.66 8.87
C ALA A 66 13.61 10.25 7.84
N GLU A 67 13.79 10.62 6.58
CA GLU A 67 12.88 10.23 5.49
C GLU A 67 12.84 8.71 5.31
N ASN A 68 14.01 8.07 5.37
CA ASN A 68 14.13 6.62 5.26
C ASN A 68 13.40 5.90 6.40
N LYS A 69 13.52 6.45 7.60
CA LYS A 69 12.86 5.93 8.79
C LYS A 69 11.33 6.03 8.64
N GLN A 70 10.85 7.12 8.04
CA GLN A 70 9.43 7.28 7.73
C GLN A 70 8.97 6.24 6.71
N ARG A 71 9.77 5.94 5.69
CA ARG A 71 9.45 4.90 4.72
C ARG A 71 9.37 3.51 5.36
N GLU A 72 10.27 3.23 6.29
CA GLU A 72 10.22 1.97 7.06
C GLU A 72 8.93 1.87 7.87
N ALA A 73 8.53 2.96 8.53
CA ALA A 73 7.28 3.01 9.27
C ALA A 73 6.07 2.82 8.35
N ASP A 74 6.08 3.44 7.18
CA ASP A 74 5.02 3.31 6.20
C ASP A 74 4.93 1.89 5.64
N ASN A 75 6.08 1.23 5.41
CA ASN A 75 6.10 -0.18 5.00
C ASN A 75 5.51 -1.08 6.07
N ALA A 76 5.82 -0.82 7.34
CA ALA A 76 5.23 -1.57 8.45
C ALA A 76 3.71 -1.37 8.51
N LEU A 77 3.24 -0.16 8.23
CA LEU A 77 1.82 0.15 8.17
C LEU A 77 1.13 -0.58 7.02
N LEU A 78 1.75 -0.62 5.84
CA LEU A 78 1.24 -1.39 4.70
C LEU A 78 1.09 -2.87 5.05
N ALA A 79 2.07 -3.45 5.74
CA ALA A 79 2.01 -4.84 6.17
C ALA A 79 0.83 -5.08 7.12
N LYS A 80 0.58 -4.16 8.04
CA LYS A 80 -0.57 -4.23 8.95
C LYS A 80 -1.90 -4.14 8.21
N TYR A 81 -2.00 -3.24 7.26
CA TYR A 81 -3.21 -3.12 6.43
C TYR A 81 -3.48 -4.40 5.65
N LYS A 82 -2.44 -5.02 5.12
CA LYS A 82 -2.58 -6.28 4.37
C LYS A 82 -3.11 -7.40 5.25
N VAL A 83 -2.57 -7.56 6.44
CA VAL A 83 -3.02 -8.56 7.41
C VAL A 83 -4.47 -8.30 7.81
N ARG A 84 -4.79 -7.06 8.14
CA ARG A 84 -6.14 -6.68 8.55
C ARG A 84 -7.17 -6.91 7.44
N ALA A 85 -6.83 -6.52 6.21
CA ALA A 85 -7.71 -6.73 5.07
C ALA A 85 -7.97 -8.22 4.83
N ARG A 86 -6.93 -9.03 4.94
CA ARG A 86 -7.05 -10.49 4.78
C ARG A 86 -7.97 -11.09 5.83
N GLU A 87 -7.83 -10.70 7.08
CA GLU A 87 -8.69 -11.16 8.17
C GLU A 87 -10.16 -10.81 7.93
N ILE A 88 -10.44 -9.60 7.49
CA ILE A 88 -11.80 -9.14 7.21
C ILE A 88 -12.41 -9.91 6.04
N VAL A 89 -11.65 -10.11 4.97
CA VAL A 89 -12.11 -10.84 3.78
C VAL A 89 -12.38 -12.31 4.13
N GLU A 90 -11.48 -12.94 4.85
CA GLU A 90 -11.65 -14.33 5.29
C GLU A 90 -12.89 -14.49 6.17
N ARG A 91 -13.12 -13.55 7.06
CA ARG A 91 -14.32 -13.56 7.91
C ARG A 91 -15.59 -13.46 7.08
N PHE A 92 -15.63 -12.58 6.08
CA PHE A 92 -16.78 -12.47 5.19
C PHE A 92 -17.02 -13.75 4.40
N GLU A 93 -15.96 -14.41 3.94
CA GLU A 93 -16.06 -15.67 3.21
C GLU A 93 -16.62 -16.79 4.11
N ILE A 94 -16.17 -16.86 5.36
CA ILE A 94 -16.68 -17.83 6.34
C ILE A 94 -18.17 -17.60 6.62
N GLU A 95 -18.58 -16.34 6.75
CA GLU A 95 -19.97 -15.96 7.02
C GLU A 95 -20.85 -15.96 5.77
N GLY A 96 -20.27 -16.17 4.59
CA GLY A 96 -21.00 -16.17 3.32
C GLY A 96 -21.46 -14.79 2.87
N ILE A 97 -20.82 -13.73 3.36
CA ILE A 97 -21.15 -12.35 3.00
C ILE A 97 -20.47 -11.96 1.71
N ASP A 98 -21.25 -11.42 0.77
CA ASP A 98 -20.70 -10.83 -0.47
C ASP A 98 -20.27 -9.40 -0.18
N TRP A 99 -18.95 -9.17 -0.16
CA TRP A 99 -18.38 -7.87 0.17
C TRP A 99 -17.96 -7.06 -1.07
N THR A 100 -18.18 -7.55 -2.27
CA THR A 100 -17.83 -6.86 -3.53
C THR A 100 -19.05 -6.28 -4.25
#